data_311738f8c18f0c350d6bf9604b31941a
#
_entry.id   311738f8c18f0c350d6bf9604b31941a
#
_cell.length_a   1.000
_cell.length_b   1.000
_cell.length_c   1.000
_cell.angle_alpha   90.00
_cell.angle_beta   90.00
_cell.angle_gamma   90.00
#
_symmetry.space_group_name_H-M   'P 1'
#
loop_
_entity.id
_entity.type
_entity.pdbx_description
1 polymer ?
#
loop_
_entity_poly.entity_id
_entity_poly.type
_entity_poly.pdbx_seq_one_letter_code
_entity_poly.pdbx_strand_id
1 'polypeptide(L)'
;MWSNDKFILASKEIKKARRRLLVSFVFVFSVFIGIFSQILSFPFQEKSKLLLANQLANNDNRAKIIDRNNNILAISVPAWTMYADPIEVLEPTQTAAFLHNLMPEKDLNFLNKKLNLKKRFVEIDRVTSPKRYQTIFNSGITGIHFLKVQARIYPKGDLASHILGNVSKDGEGLAGIERKFDAALKSSKNPVKLTIDSNIQYILQSEIKKQIDFFDANAGAGVVLNIQNGEVLGCLLYTSPSPRDP
;
A
#
# COMPACT_ATOMS: atom_id res chain seq x y z
N MET A 1 75.56 3.43 -48.63
CA MET A 1 74.80 2.23 -48.33
C MET A 1 74.28 2.22 -46.85
N TRP A 2 73.97 3.35 -46.23
CA TRP A 2 73.68 3.49 -44.83
C TRP A 2 72.31 4.18 -44.53
N SER A 3 71.50 4.44 -45.54
CA SER A 3 70.25 5.19 -45.39
C SER A 3 68.96 4.32 -45.25
N ASN A 4 68.97 3.09 -45.77
CA ASN A 4 67.78 2.25 -45.83
C ASN A 4 67.40 1.57 -44.46
N ASP A 5 68.41 1.19 -43.66
CA ASP A 5 68.19 0.47 -42.42
C ASP A 5 67.55 1.35 -41.33
N LYS A 6 67.91 2.62 -41.28
CA LYS A 6 67.31 3.59 -40.36
C LYS A 6 65.80 3.83 -40.69
N PHE A 7 65.47 3.83 -41.97
CA PHE A 7 64.06 4.02 -42.41
C PHE A 7 63.17 2.81 -42.09
N ILE A 8 63.72 1.61 -42.20
CA ILE A 8 63.06 0.35 -41.89
C ILE A 8 62.88 0.21 -40.39
N LEU A 9 63.83 0.58 -39.55
CA LEU A 9 63.73 0.58 -38.09
C LEU A 9 62.71 1.63 -37.59
N ALA A 10 62.72 2.84 -38.14
CA ALA A 10 61.74 3.87 -37.82
C ALA A 10 60.34 3.46 -38.20
N SER A 11 60.10 2.78 -39.33
CA SER A 11 58.78 2.28 -39.73
C SER A 11 58.29 1.15 -38.84
N LYS A 12 59.16 0.29 -38.29
CA LYS A 12 58.79 -0.75 -37.29
C LYS A 12 58.43 -0.14 -35.96
N GLU A 13 59.18 0.86 -35.49
CA GLU A 13 58.82 1.56 -34.22
C GLU A 13 57.50 2.33 -34.33
N ILE A 14 57.27 3.00 -35.46
CA ILE A 14 55.95 3.67 -35.70
C ILE A 14 54.80 2.67 -35.74
N LYS A 15 54.96 1.51 -36.37
CA LYS A 15 53.96 0.44 -36.37
C LYS A 15 53.70 -0.10 -34.96
N LYS A 16 54.73 -0.26 -34.14
CA LYS A 16 54.63 -0.73 -32.76
C LYS A 16 53.95 0.30 -31.85
N ALA A 17 54.30 1.59 -32.01
CA ALA A 17 53.67 2.70 -31.32
C ALA A 17 52.17 2.81 -31.69
N ARG A 18 51.83 2.70 -32.98
CA ARG A 18 50.45 2.73 -33.49
C ARG A 18 49.62 1.57 -32.97
N ARG A 19 50.20 0.37 -32.85
CA ARG A 19 49.54 -0.80 -32.26
C ARG A 19 49.29 -0.63 -30.76
N ARG A 20 50.22 -0.05 -30.00
CA ARG A 20 50.05 0.26 -28.57
C ARG A 20 48.96 1.32 -28.36
N LEU A 21 48.94 2.33 -29.23
CA LEU A 21 47.92 3.39 -29.20
C LEU A 21 46.50 2.85 -29.52
N LEU A 22 46.41 1.93 -30.48
CA LEU A 22 45.15 1.24 -30.79
C LEU A 22 44.66 0.37 -29.62
N VAL A 23 45.57 -0.37 -28.97
CA VAL A 23 45.22 -1.21 -27.82
C VAL A 23 44.75 -0.37 -26.64
N SER A 24 45.42 0.74 -26.32
CA SER A 24 44.98 1.64 -25.26
C SER A 24 43.64 2.31 -25.59
N PHE A 25 43.40 2.68 -26.85
CA PHE A 25 42.14 3.25 -27.29
C PHE A 25 40.98 2.25 -27.16
N VAL A 26 41.18 0.99 -27.57
CA VAL A 26 40.20 -0.08 -27.41
C VAL A 26 39.91 -0.35 -25.94
N PHE A 27 40.94 -0.34 -25.08
CA PHE A 27 40.77 -0.50 -23.65
C PHE A 27 39.91 0.61 -23.02
N VAL A 28 40.26 1.87 -23.31
CA VAL A 28 39.47 3.02 -22.82
C VAL A 28 38.03 2.97 -23.32
N PHE A 29 37.85 2.63 -24.61
CA PHE A 29 36.51 2.53 -25.21
C PHE A 29 35.67 1.40 -24.60
N SER A 30 36.28 0.25 -24.26
CA SER A 30 35.59 -0.85 -23.58
C SER A 30 35.15 -0.47 -22.15
N VAL A 31 35.97 0.29 -21.42
CA VAL A 31 35.59 0.84 -20.10
C VAL A 31 34.42 1.81 -20.24
N PHE A 32 34.45 2.68 -21.26
CA PHE A 32 33.31 3.58 -21.54
C PHE A 32 32.00 2.84 -21.88
N ILE A 33 32.10 1.78 -22.69
CA ILE A 33 30.92 0.93 -22.98
C ILE A 33 30.40 0.25 -21.73
N GLY A 34 31.26 -0.22 -20.82
CA GLY A 34 30.90 -0.81 -19.54
C GLY A 34 30.12 0.18 -18.64
N ILE A 35 30.62 1.41 -18.50
CA ILE A 35 29.97 2.47 -17.74
C ILE A 35 28.64 2.86 -18.40
N PHE A 36 28.60 3.00 -19.72
CA PHE A 36 27.39 3.34 -20.46
C PHE A 36 26.30 2.26 -20.34
N SER A 37 26.68 0.98 -20.37
CA SER A 37 25.73 -0.12 -20.15
C SER A 37 25.16 -0.11 -18.73
N GLN A 38 25.95 0.27 -17.73
CA GLN A 38 25.49 0.42 -16.35
C GLN A 38 24.51 1.60 -16.22
N ILE A 39 24.77 2.72 -16.86
CA ILE A 39 23.87 3.88 -16.88
C ILE A 39 22.55 3.56 -17.58
N LEU A 40 22.56 2.81 -18.67
CA LEU A 40 21.37 2.36 -19.38
C LEU A 40 20.51 1.35 -18.59
N SER A 41 21.12 0.58 -17.68
CA SER A 41 20.38 -0.38 -16.85
C SER A 41 19.69 0.28 -15.64
N PHE A 42 20.14 1.48 -15.21
CA PHE A 42 19.56 2.23 -14.10
C PHE A 42 18.07 2.57 -14.27
N PRO A 43 17.57 3.07 -15.41
CA PRO A 43 16.15 3.42 -15.56
C PRO A 43 15.21 2.22 -15.62
N PHE A 44 15.69 1.01 -15.88
CA PHE A 44 14.87 -0.20 -15.89
C PHE A 44 14.48 -0.68 -14.48
N GLN A 45 15.31 -0.43 -13.48
CA GLN A 45 15.01 -0.76 -12.07
C GLN A 45 14.03 0.24 -11.43
N GLU A 46 14.07 1.51 -11.82
CA GLU A 46 13.11 2.51 -11.32
C GLU A 46 11.73 2.37 -11.94
N LYS A 47 11.62 1.97 -13.20
CA LYS A 47 10.32 1.78 -13.86
C LYS A 47 9.45 0.74 -13.16
N SER A 48 10.01 -0.33 -12.61
CA SER A 48 9.24 -1.33 -11.86
C SER A 48 8.72 -0.77 -10.53
N LYS A 49 9.51 0.06 -9.81
CA LYS A 49 9.07 0.76 -8.60
C LYS A 49 7.99 1.81 -8.93
N LEU A 50 8.15 2.54 -10.03
CA LEU A 50 7.20 3.58 -10.48
C LEU A 50 5.88 2.96 -10.98
N LEU A 51 5.94 1.84 -11.68
CA LEU A 51 4.75 1.12 -12.14
C LEU A 51 3.96 0.53 -10.97
N LEU A 52 4.66 -0.04 -9.97
CA LEU A 52 4.02 -0.50 -8.74
C LEU A 52 3.42 0.67 -7.94
N ALA A 53 4.15 1.78 -7.82
CA ALA A 53 3.68 3.00 -7.18
C ALA A 53 2.47 3.60 -7.91
N ASN A 54 2.49 3.63 -9.25
CA ASN A 54 1.36 4.12 -10.05
C ASN A 54 0.16 3.17 -10.03
N GLN A 55 0.37 1.86 -9.99
CA GLN A 55 -0.73 0.90 -9.81
C GLN A 55 -1.38 1.01 -8.43
N LEU A 56 -0.60 1.28 -7.40
CA LEU A 56 -1.10 1.50 -6.03
C LEU A 56 -1.70 2.90 -5.84
N ALA A 57 -1.24 3.91 -6.60
CA ALA A 57 -1.77 5.27 -6.56
C ALA A 57 -3.04 5.45 -7.41
N ASN A 58 -3.25 4.62 -8.43
CA ASN A 58 -4.42 4.67 -9.31
C ASN A 58 -5.71 4.07 -8.71
N ASN A 59 -5.71 3.70 -7.43
CA ASN A 59 -6.94 3.39 -6.71
C ASN A 59 -7.69 4.67 -6.31
N ASP A 60 -7.88 5.54 -7.30
CA ASP A 60 -8.41 6.87 -7.12
C ASP A 60 -9.92 6.86 -6.87
N ASN A 61 -10.25 7.57 -5.79
CA ASN A 61 -11.58 8.16 -5.57
C ASN A 61 -12.78 7.24 -5.73
N ARG A 62 -12.75 6.07 -5.11
CA ARG A 62 -13.95 5.27 -4.94
C ARG A 62 -15.05 6.11 -4.30
N ALA A 63 -16.22 6.20 -4.92
CA ALA A 63 -17.33 7.03 -4.51
C ALA A 63 -17.72 6.77 -3.04
N LYS A 64 -18.20 7.81 -2.37
CA LYS A 64 -18.72 7.70 -1.01
C LYS A 64 -19.97 6.84 -1.00
N ILE A 65 -20.18 6.11 0.10
CA ILE A 65 -21.48 5.50 0.41
C ILE A 65 -22.09 6.32 1.54
N ILE A 66 -23.33 6.75 1.37
CA ILE A 66 -24.07 7.56 2.33
C ILE A 66 -25.41 6.93 2.68
N ASP A 67 -25.91 7.22 3.86
CA ASP A 67 -27.24 6.83 4.29
C ASP A 67 -28.33 7.74 3.67
N ARG A 68 -29.61 7.48 4.02
CA ARG A 68 -30.74 8.28 3.53
C ARG A 68 -30.67 9.75 3.97
N ASN A 69 -29.99 10.04 5.09
CA ASN A 69 -29.85 11.37 5.67
C ASN A 69 -28.53 12.07 5.26
N ASN A 70 -27.80 11.51 4.27
CA ASN A 70 -26.50 11.95 3.78
C ASN A 70 -25.33 11.79 4.78
N ASN A 71 -25.49 10.98 5.84
CA ASN A 71 -24.38 10.63 6.71
C ASN A 71 -23.43 9.68 5.97
N ILE A 72 -22.13 9.90 6.14
CA ILE A 72 -21.11 9.09 5.47
C ILE A 72 -21.00 7.72 6.17
N LEU A 73 -21.21 6.66 5.40
CA LEU A 73 -21.04 5.26 5.82
C LEU A 73 -19.69 4.69 5.37
N ALA A 74 -19.23 5.08 4.17
CA ALA A 74 -17.90 4.71 3.68
C ALA A 74 -17.30 5.84 2.83
N ILE A 75 -16.02 6.10 3.01
CA ILE A 75 -15.27 7.16 2.31
C ILE A 75 -13.84 6.71 2.03
N SER A 76 -13.30 7.11 0.89
CA SER A 76 -11.86 6.99 0.59
C SER A 76 -11.15 8.26 1.02
N VAL A 77 -10.05 8.11 1.75
CA VAL A 77 -9.21 9.22 2.22
C VAL A 77 -7.76 8.99 1.84
N PRO A 78 -7.00 10.06 1.56
CA PRO A 78 -5.56 9.94 1.37
C PRO A 78 -4.91 9.39 2.65
N ALA A 79 -4.07 8.39 2.48
CA ALA A 79 -3.31 7.76 3.56
C ALA A 79 -1.90 7.43 3.08
N TRP A 80 -1.06 6.94 3.99
CA TRP A 80 0.30 6.53 3.69
C TRP A 80 0.49 5.07 4.07
N THR A 81 1.02 4.27 3.16
CA THR A 81 1.54 2.94 3.49
C THR A 81 3.02 3.07 3.82
N MET A 82 3.41 2.60 4.99
CA MET A 82 4.79 2.52 5.41
C MET A 82 5.38 1.16 5.05
N TYR A 83 6.50 1.18 4.35
CA TYR A 83 7.27 -0.01 4.05
C TYR A 83 8.74 0.18 4.41
N ALA A 84 9.40 -0.91 4.69
CA ALA A 84 10.84 -0.93 4.92
C ALA A 84 11.56 -1.57 3.74
N ASP A 85 12.75 -1.08 3.43
CA ASP A 85 13.78 -1.83 2.74
C ASP A 85 14.80 -2.33 3.78
N PRO A 86 14.67 -3.58 4.29
CA PRO A 86 15.55 -4.11 5.33
C PRO A 86 17.04 -4.08 5.00
N ILE A 87 17.39 -3.98 3.72
CA ILE A 87 18.81 -3.90 3.28
C ILE A 87 19.36 -2.49 3.56
N GLU A 88 18.50 -1.47 3.52
CA GLU A 88 18.88 -0.07 3.76
C GLU A 88 18.77 0.32 5.24
N VAL A 89 18.11 -0.50 6.08
CA VAL A 89 17.97 -0.24 7.52
C VAL A 89 19.31 -0.54 8.22
N LEU A 90 19.96 0.49 8.73
CA LEU A 90 21.28 0.35 9.39
C LEU A 90 21.19 -0.37 10.75
N GLU A 91 20.16 -0.09 11.55
CA GLU A 91 19.98 -0.59 12.90
C GLU A 91 18.57 -1.16 13.10
N PRO A 92 18.31 -2.41 12.65
CA PRO A 92 16.97 -2.99 12.67
C PRO A 92 16.32 -3.04 14.06
N THR A 93 17.11 -3.36 15.11
CA THR A 93 16.59 -3.48 16.48
C THR A 93 16.18 -2.12 17.07
N GLN A 94 16.99 -1.08 16.87
CA GLN A 94 16.66 0.27 17.34
C GLN A 94 15.47 0.85 16.54
N THR A 95 15.45 0.64 15.22
CA THR A 95 14.34 1.01 14.37
C THR A 95 13.04 0.31 14.78
N ALA A 96 13.09 -0.98 15.10
CA ALA A 96 11.93 -1.72 15.60
C ALA A 96 11.41 -1.17 16.92
N ALA A 97 12.30 -0.86 17.87
CA ALA A 97 11.94 -0.27 19.16
C ALA A 97 11.31 1.12 18.98
N PHE A 98 11.88 1.96 18.12
CA PHE A 98 11.33 3.27 17.81
C PHE A 98 9.92 3.17 17.17
N LEU A 99 9.75 2.29 16.19
CA LEU A 99 8.46 2.05 15.56
C LEU A 99 7.42 1.49 16.54
N HIS A 100 7.83 0.58 17.44
CA HIS A 100 6.96 0.04 18.49
C HIS A 100 6.46 1.14 19.43
N ASN A 101 7.32 2.06 19.85
CA ASN A 101 6.93 3.20 20.68
C ASN A 101 5.88 4.11 20.01
N LEU A 102 5.93 4.26 18.69
CA LEU A 102 4.94 5.03 17.93
C LEU A 102 3.69 4.24 17.57
N MET A 103 3.79 2.92 17.54
CA MET A 103 2.74 1.98 17.15
C MET A 103 2.69 0.83 18.15
N PRO A 104 2.20 1.06 19.39
CA PRO A 104 2.15 0.02 20.43
C PRO A 104 1.28 -1.19 20.04
N GLU A 105 0.36 -0.99 19.08
CA GLU A 105 -0.47 -2.06 18.50
C GLU A 105 0.32 -3.06 17.63
N LYS A 106 1.55 -2.72 17.23
CA LYS A 106 2.44 -3.62 16.49
C LYS A 106 3.42 -4.26 17.46
N ASP A 107 3.44 -5.58 17.53
CA ASP A 107 4.38 -6.30 18.39
C ASP A 107 5.84 -6.05 17.99
N LEU A 108 6.71 -5.88 19.01
CA LEU A 108 8.14 -5.63 18.81
C LEU A 108 8.84 -6.77 18.05
N ASN A 109 8.49 -8.02 18.38
CA ASN A 109 9.05 -9.19 17.71
C ASN A 109 8.63 -9.26 16.24
N PHE A 110 7.38 -8.88 15.95
CA PHE A 110 6.88 -8.77 14.57
C PHE A 110 7.69 -7.72 13.78
N LEU A 111 7.93 -6.54 14.35
CA LEU A 111 8.72 -5.49 13.71
C LEU A 111 10.18 -5.93 13.48
N ASN A 112 10.82 -6.48 14.50
CA ASN A 112 12.18 -7.01 14.39
C ASN A 112 12.28 -8.09 13.30
N LYS A 113 11.33 -9.03 13.27
CA LYS A 113 11.30 -10.08 12.24
C LYS A 113 11.18 -9.49 10.84
N LYS A 114 10.33 -8.48 10.66
CA LYS A 114 10.14 -7.82 9.37
C LYS A 114 11.36 -7.03 8.91
N LEU A 115 12.02 -6.31 9.79
CA LEU A 115 13.20 -5.50 9.49
C LEU A 115 14.47 -6.32 9.24
N ASN A 116 14.50 -7.60 9.63
CA ASN A 116 15.62 -8.51 9.39
C ASN A 116 15.39 -9.43 8.17
N LEU A 117 14.33 -9.24 7.39
CA LEU A 117 14.09 -10.04 6.19
C LEU A 117 15.08 -9.66 5.07
N LYS A 118 15.58 -10.64 4.33
CA LYS A 118 16.39 -10.43 3.12
C LYS A 118 15.50 -10.07 1.92
N LYS A 119 14.71 -9.00 2.04
CA LYS A 119 13.80 -8.50 0.99
C LYS A 119 13.91 -7.00 0.91
N ARG A 120 13.72 -6.42 -0.28
CA ARG A 120 13.77 -4.97 -0.49
C ARG A 120 12.46 -4.24 -0.22
N PHE A 121 11.36 -4.94 -0.12
CA PHE A 121 10.06 -4.33 0.13
C PHE A 121 9.30 -5.16 1.17
N VAL A 122 9.11 -4.57 2.35
CA VAL A 122 8.38 -5.19 3.46
C VAL A 122 7.37 -4.18 4.00
N GLU A 123 6.07 -4.45 3.80
CA GLU A 123 5.00 -3.60 4.35
C GLU A 123 5.01 -3.70 5.88
N ILE A 124 5.13 -2.55 6.55
CA ILE A 124 5.12 -2.41 8.02
C ILE A 124 3.73 -2.00 8.49
N ASP A 125 3.19 -0.91 7.90
CA ASP A 125 1.88 -0.38 8.24
C ASP A 125 1.19 0.13 6.99
N ARG A 126 -0.10 -0.20 6.83
CA ARG A 126 -0.82 0.09 5.60
C ARG A 126 -1.49 1.45 5.60
N VAL A 127 -2.03 1.85 6.73
CA VAL A 127 -2.77 3.10 6.87
C VAL A 127 -2.14 3.92 7.99
N THR A 128 -1.00 4.50 7.66
CA THR A 128 -0.27 5.36 8.60
C THR A 128 -0.94 6.72 8.67
N SER A 129 -1.25 7.17 9.88
CA SER A 129 -1.84 8.49 10.10
C SER A 129 -0.87 9.61 9.72
N PRO A 130 -1.36 10.79 9.30
CA PRO A 130 -0.50 11.92 8.93
C PRO A 130 0.49 12.32 10.05
N LYS A 131 0.06 12.25 11.30
CA LYS A 131 0.91 12.55 12.45
C LYS A 131 2.08 11.55 12.58
N ARG A 132 1.80 10.24 12.49
CA ARG A 132 2.83 9.19 12.51
C ARG A 132 3.77 9.32 11.32
N TYR A 133 3.23 9.57 10.13
CA TYR A 133 4.03 9.82 8.94
C TYR A 133 5.05 10.94 9.18
N GLN A 134 4.61 12.12 9.67
CA GLN A 134 5.51 13.24 9.94
C GLN A 134 6.58 12.91 10.99
N THR A 135 6.21 12.25 12.08
CA THR A 135 7.15 11.88 13.14
C THR A 135 8.24 10.94 12.61
N ILE A 136 7.87 9.91 11.85
CA ILE A 136 8.83 8.94 11.31
C ILE A 136 9.66 9.58 10.19
N PHE A 137 9.05 10.39 9.33
CA PHE A 137 9.76 11.10 8.27
C PHE A 137 10.83 12.04 8.83
N ASN A 138 10.47 12.81 9.88
CA ASN A 138 11.39 13.74 10.53
C ASN A 138 12.49 13.06 11.35
N SER A 139 12.32 11.79 11.74
CA SER A 139 13.35 11.04 12.45
C SER A 139 14.55 10.66 11.58
N GLY A 140 14.42 10.76 10.26
CA GLY A 140 15.50 10.48 9.32
C GLY A 140 15.98 9.02 9.30
N ILE A 141 15.16 8.07 9.76
CA ILE A 141 15.50 6.65 9.78
C ILE A 141 15.67 6.14 8.34
N THR A 142 16.85 5.59 8.06
CA THR A 142 17.16 5.01 6.76
C THR A 142 16.39 3.71 6.52
N GLY A 143 16.02 3.46 5.26
CA GLY A 143 15.31 2.24 4.85
C GLY A 143 13.83 2.22 5.19
N ILE A 144 13.25 3.30 5.73
CA ILE A 144 11.80 3.45 5.90
C ILE A 144 11.27 4.40 4.83
N HIS A 145 10.31 3.93 4.08
CA HIS A 145 9.73 4.66 2.96
C HIS A 145 8.21 4.71 3.07
N PHE A 146 7.62 5.71 2.42
CA PHE A 146 6.18 5.92 2.42
C PHE A 146 5.63 5.99 1.00
N LEU A 147 4.51 5.30 0.79
CA LEU A 147 3.75 5.35 -0.45
C LEU A 147 2.38 5.95 -0.17
N LYS A 148 2.01 6.97 -0.92
CA LYS A 148 0.68 7.58 -0.84
C LYS A 148 -0.34 6.62 -1.45
N VAL A 149 -1.38 6.32 -0.69
CA VAL A 149 -2.46 5.42 -1.09
C VAL A 149 -3.82 6.02 -0.74
N GLN A 150 -4.89 5.45 -1.30
CA GLN A 150 -6.25 5.76 -0.87
C GLN A 150 -6.72 4.65 0.09
N ALA A 151 -7.05 5.03 1.31
CA ALA A 151 -7.60 4.10 2.31
C ALA A 151 -9.12 4.22 2.36
N ARG A 152 -9.82 3.09 2.29
CA ARG A 152 -11.26 3.03 2.52
C ARG A 152 -11.53 3.02 4.01
N ILE A 153 -12.27 4.00 4.49
CA ILE A 153 -12.62 4.17 5.90
C ILE A 153 -14.13 4.07 6.08
N TYR A 154 -14.54 3.44 7.16
CA TYR A 154 -15.93 3.31 7.60
C TYR A 154 -16.09 4.10 8.91
N PRO A 155 -16.49 5.40 8.86
CA PRO A 155 -16.46 6.28 10.02
C PRO A 155 -17.40 5.85 11.15
N LYS A 156 -18.41 5.03 10.85
CA LYS A 156 -19.36 4.48 11.82
C LYS A 156 -18.95 3.11 12.39
N GLY A 157 -17.68 2.69 12.14
CA GLY A 157 -17.15 1.42 12.62
C GLY A 157 -17.88 0.21 12.04
N ASP A 158 -18.41 -0.64 12.90
CA ASP A 158 -19.12 -1.87 12.56
C ASP A 158 -20.60 -1.66 12.18
N LEU A 159 -21.09 -0.40 12.29
CA LEU A 159 -22.47 -0.08 11.93
C LEU A 159 -22.76 -0.44 10.47
N ALA A 160 -23.75 -1.29 10.25
CA ALA A 160 -24.14 -1.79 8.93
C ALA A 160 -23.02 -2.55 8.17
N SER A 161 -22.03 -3.11 8.87
CA SER A 161 -20.88 -3.80 8.25
C SER A 161 -21.29 -4.92 7.29
N HIS A 162 -22.33 -5.71 7.60
CA HIS A 162 -22.82 -6.77 6.70
C HIS A 162 -23.42 -6.21 5.42
N ILE A 163 -24.05 -5.03 5.48
CA ILE A 163 -24.65 -4.36 4.31
C ILE A 163 -23.56 -3.75 3.48
N LEU A 164 -22.66 -2.99 4.09
CA LEU A 164 -21.58 -2.28 3.42
C LEU A 164 -20.57 -3.26 2.83
N GLY A 165 -20.19 -4.28 3.60
CA GLY A 165 -19.10 -5.16 3.26
C GLY A 165 -17.74 -4.47 3.45
N ASN A 166 -16.75 -4.96 2.72
CA ASN A 166 -15.37 -4.46 2.78
C ASN A 166 -14.70 -4.49 1.41
N VAL A 167 -13.54 -3.84 1.35
CA VAL A 167 -12.69 -3.81 0.16
C VAL A 167 -11.39 -4.56 0.39
N SER A 168 -10.81 -5.10 -0.68
CA SER A 168 -9.49 -5.71 -0.68
C SER A 168 -8.37 -4.67 -0.49
N LYS A 169 -7.16 -5.17 -0.39
CA LYS A 169 -5.95 -4.34 -0.40
C LYS A 169 -5.82 -3.48 -1.67
N ASP A 170 -6.34 -3.94 -2.76
CA ASP A 170 -6.25 -3.29 -4.06
C ASP A 170 -7.47 -2.41 -4.37
N GLY A 171 -8.35 -2.20 -3.37
CA GLY A 171 -9.54 -1.37 -3.49
C GLY A 171 -10.71 -2.05 -4.21
N GLU A 172 -10.68 -3.38 -4.37
CA GLU A 172 -11.79 -4.15 -4.94
C GLU A 172 -12.83 -4.50 -3.87
N GLY A 173 -14.11 -4.39 -4.20
CA GLY A 173 -15.19 -4.78 -3.30
C GLY A 173 -15.24 -6.29 -3.09
N LEU A 174 -15.07 -6.75 -1.85
CA LEU A 174 -15.08 -8.18 -1.49
C LEU A 174 -16.46 -8.69 -1.07
N ALA A 175 -17.26 -7.84 -0.42
CA ALA A 175 -18.56 -8.22 0.12
C ALA A 175 -19.55 -7.04 0.08
N GLY A 176 -20.82 -7.32 0.30
CA GLY A 176 -21.90 -6.34 0.48
C GLY A 176 -22.08 -5.36 -0.69
N ILE A 177 -22.45 -4.14 -0.35
CA ILE A 177 -22.62 -3.01 -1.28
C ILE A 177 -21.31 -2.69 -2.01
N GLU A 178 -20.18 -2.78 -1.30
CA GLU A 178 -18.86 -2.54 -1.88
C GLU A 178 -18.59 -3.48 -3.07
N ARG A 179 -18.99 -4.76 -2.97
CA ARG A 179 -18.85 -5.72 -4.06
C ARG A 179 -19.93 -5.53 -5.13
N LYS A 180 -21.20 -5.37 -4.71
CA LYS A 180 -22.32 -5.27 -5.66
C LYS A 180 -22.19 -4.08 -6.58
N PHE A 181 -21.72 -2.95 -6.06
CA PHE A 181 -21.56 -1.70 -6.78
C PHE A 181 -20.10 -1.35 -7.10
N ASP A 182 -19.20 -2.35 -7.12
CA ASP A 182 -17.75 -2.13 -7.28
C ASP A 182 -17.43 -1.28 -8.51
N ALA A 183 -17.97 -1.64 -9.67
CA ALA A 183 -17.74 -0.89 -10.92
C ALA A 183 -18.29 0.55 -10.84
N ALA A 184 -19.50 0.72 -10.29
CA ALA A 184 -20.11 2.04 -10.15
C ALA A 184 -19.34 2.91 -9.15
N LEU A 185 -18.90 2.33 -8.02
CA LEU A 185 -18.12 3.04 -7.01
C LEU A 185 -16.74 3.46 -7.50
N LYS A 186 -16.13 2.71 -8.41
CA LYS A 186 -14.84 3.05 -9.04
C LYS A 186 -14.97 4.09 -10.17
N SER A 187 -16.05 4.05 -10.92
CA SER A 187 -16.23 4.93 -12.10
C SER A 187 -16.93 6.25 -11.78
N SER A 188 -17.77 6.29 -10.76
CA SER A 188 -18.59 7.47 -10.43
C SER A 188 -17.94 8.32 -9.34
N LYS A 189 -18.07 9.65 -9.48
CA LYS A 189 -17.76 10.60 -8.39
C LYS A 189 -18.98 10.85 -7.49
N ASN A 190 -20.17 10.50 -7.95
CA ASN A 190 -21.40 10.68 -7.20
C ASN A 190 -21.53 9.63 -6.09
N PRO A 191 -21.96 10.02 -4.88
CA PRO A 191 -22.13 9.09 -3.79
C PRO A 191 -23.25 8.08 -4.09
N VAL A 192 -23.04 6.83 -3.65
CA VAL A 192 -24.09 5.83 -3.61
C VAL A 192 -24.92 6.05 -2.35
N LYS A 193 -26.21 6.38 -2.53
CA LYS A 193 -27.13 6.64 -1.43
C LYS A 193 -27.92 5.38 -1.11
N LEU A 194 -27.88 4.95 0.14
CA LEU A 194 -28.65 3.80 0.64
C LEU A 194 -29.96 4.27 1.29
N THR A 195 -30.92 3.37 1.38
CA THR A 195 -32.19 3.58 2.12
C THR A 195 -32.01 3.47 3.64
N ILE A 196 -30.88 2.92 4.07
CA ILE A 196 -30.53 2.74 5.49
C ILE A 196 -30.53 4.08 6.21
N ASP A 197 -31.09 4.09 7.42
CA ASP A 197 -31.00 5.17 8.37
C ASP A 197 -30.01 4.80 9.48
N SER A 198 -28.93 5.56 9.60
CA SER A 198 -27.88 5.27 10.58
C SER A 198 -28.37 5.26 12.03
N ASN A 199 -29.37 6.07 12.37
CA ASN A 199 -29.93 6.11 13.73
C ASN A 199 -30.78 4.87 14.01
N ILE A 200 -31.63 4.48 13.06
CA ILE A 200 -32.43 3.25 13.16
C ILE A 200 -31.51 2.03 13.21
N GLN A 201 -30.49 1.99 12.38
CA GLN A 201 -29.50 0.91 12.38
C GLN A 201 -28.77 0.79 13.72
N TYR A 202 -28.38 1.92 14.33
CA TYR A 202 -27.75 1.95 15.65
C TYR A 202 -28.67 1.42 16.75
N ILE A 203 -29.94 1.87 16.77
CA ILE A 203 -30.93 1.40 17.73
C ILE A 203 -31.14 -0.11 17.57
N LEU A 204 -31.33 -0.58 16.33
CA LEU A 204 -31.52 -2.00 16.02
C LEU A 204 -30.31 -2.83 16.52
N GLN A 205 -29.09 -2.37 16.26
CA GLN A 205 -27.86 -3.04 16.71
C GLN A 205 -27.79 -3.10 18.24
N SER A 206 -28.05 -1.98 18.91
CA SER A 206 -27.97 -1.91 20.37
C SER A 206 -29.01 -2.79 21.05
N GLU A 207 -30.23 -2.82 20.54
CA GLU A 207 -31.30 -3.64 21.13
C GLU A 207 -31.11 -5.13 20.89
N ILE A 208 -30.71 -5.52 19.68
CA ILE A 208 -30.41 -6.93 19.40
C ILE A 208 -29.22 -7.41 20.24
N LYS A 209 -28.18 -6.60 20.40
CA LYS A 209 -27.04 -6.95 21.25
C LYS A 209 -27.45 -7.16 22.69
N LYS A 210 -28.27 -6.26 23.27
CA LYS A 210 -28.81 -6.42 24.64
C LYS A 210 -29.60 -7.71 24.79
N GLN A 211 -30.42 -8.08 23.80
CA GLN A 211 -31.20 -9.31 23.86
C GLN A 211 -30.33 -10.56 23.71
N ILE A 212 -29.31 -10.53 22.89
CA ILE A 212 -28.34 -11.62 22.78
C ILE A 212 -27.64 -11.84 24.12
N ASP A 213 -27.15 -10.75 24.74
CA ASP A 213 -26.47 -10.82 26.04
C ASP A 213 -27.45 -11.30 27.15
N PHE A 214 -28.71 -10.87 27.11
CA PHE A 214 -29.74 -11.25 28.11
C PHE A 214 -30.13 -12.72 28.00
N PHE A 215 -30.30 -13.24 26.78
CA PHE A 215 -30.71 -14.63 26.55
C PHE A 215 -29.56 -15.61 26.36
N ASP A 216 -28.30 -15.14 26.45
CA ASP A 216 -27.11 -15.92 26.13
C ASP A 216 -27.22 -16.58 24.74
N ALA A 217 -27.74 -15.82 23.78
CA ALA A 217 -27.99 -16.31 22.43
C ALA A 217 -26.75 -16.26 21.56
N ASN A 218 -26.59 -17.25 20.68
CA ASN A 218 -25.43 -17.32 19.77
C ASN A 218 -25.52 -16.34 18.60
N ALA A 219 -26.71 -15.86 18.25
CA ALA A 219 -26.94 -14.96 17.14
C ALA A 219 -28.25 -14.20 17.29
N GLY A 220 -28.35 -13.07 16.59
CA GLY A 220 -29.58 -12.30 16.46
C GLY A 220 -29.65 -11.61 15.12
N ALA A 221 -30.84 -11.46 14.59
CA ALA A 221 -31.07 -10.75 13.34
C ALA A 221 -32.30 -9.85 13.45
N GLY A 222 -32.32 -8.76 12.69
CA GLY A 222 -33.46 -7.87 12.63
C GLY A 222 -33.48 -7.05 11.35
N VAL A 223 -34.66 -6.73 10.88
CA VAL A 223 -34.88 -5.85 9.72
C VAL A 223 -35.98 -4.85 10.08
N VAL A 224 -35.75 -3.59 9.74
CA VAL A 224 -36.73 -2.51 9.86
C VAL A 224 -37.09 -2.02 8.46
N LEU A 225 -38.38 -2.07 8.14
CA LEU A 225 -38.91 -1.70 6.83
C LEU A 225 -39.86 -0.51 6.96
N ASN A 226 -39.82 0.38 5.97
CA ASN A 226 -40.84 1.37 5.77
C ASN A 226 -42.04 0.70 5.07
N ILE A 227 -43.18 0.58 5.74
CA ILE A 227 -44.36 -0.09 5.20
C ILE A 227 -45.02 0.64 4.03
N GLN A 228 -44.74 1.92 3.84
CA GLN A 228 -45.36 2.72 2.78
C GLN A 228 -44.69 2.52 1.43
N ASN A 229 -43.35 2.29 1.40
CA ASN A 229 -42.59 2.21 0.19
C ASN A 229 -41.66 0.98 0.08
N GLY A 230 -41.64 0.14 1.13
CA GLY A 230 -40.81 -1.07 1.17
C GLY A 230 -39.31 -0.83 1.35
N GLU A 231 -38.87 0.39 1.63
CA GLU A 231 -37.45 0.67 1.87
C GLU A 231 -36.95 0.00 3.16
N VAL A 232 -35.76 -0.61 3.07
CA VAL A 232 -35.03 -1.14 4.23
C VAL A 232 -34.36 0.02 4.95
N LEU A 233 -34.79 0.31 6.17
CA LEU A 233 -34.28 1.38 7.03
C LEU A 233 -33.15 0.90 7.94
N GLY A 234 -33.18 -0.36 8.33
CA GLY A 234 -32.15 -1.02 9.12
C GLY A 234 -32.15 -2.53 8.88
N CYS A 235 -30.98 -3.11 8.83
CA CYS A 235 -30.81 -4.56 8.69
C CYS A 235 -29.57 -4.99 9.46
N LEU A 236 -29.72 -5.96 10.33
CA LEU A 236 -28.63 -6.50 11.14
C LEU A 236 -28.65 -8.02 11.11
N LEU A 237 -27.47 -8.58 10.97
CA LEU A 237 -27.16 -9.96 11.31
C LEU A 237 -26.00 -9.92 12.31
N TYR A 238 -26.26 -10.27 13.54
CA TYR A 238 -25.25 -10.35 14.58
C TYR A 238 -25.02 -11.83 14.94
N THR A 239 -23.77 -12.26 14.83
CA THR A 239 -23.31 -13.57 15.28
C THR A 239 -22.32 -13.35 16.40
N SER A 240 -22.47 -14.05 17.52
CA SER A 240 -21.44 -14.08 18.55
C SER A 240 -20.13 -14.56 17.93
N PRO A 241 -18.96 -13.95 18.24
CA PRO A 241 -17.70 -14.47 17.73
C PRO A 241 -17.56 -15.93 18.14
N SER A 242 -17.30 -16.79 17.17
CA SER A 242 -17.06 -18.21 17.43
C SER A 242 -15.88 -18.35 18.40
N PRO A 243 -15.93 -19.29 19.37
CA PRO A 243 -14.76 -19.60 20.21
C PRO A 243 -13.51 -20.05 19.42
N ARG A 244 -13.62 -20.16 18.09
CA ARG A 244 -12.55 -20.53 17.16
C ARG A 244 -11.98 -19.33 16.39
N ASP A 245 -12.55 -18.12 16.53
CA ASP A 245 -11.98 -16.91 15.96
C ASP A 245 -10.92 -16.38 16.94
N PRO A 246 -9.63 -16.32 16.52
CA PRO A 246 -8.52 -15.88 17.38
C PRO A 246 -8.61 -14.41 17.72
#